data_b48ec866287eab20dc8c00e3c57a4be4
#
_entry.id   b48ec866287eab20dc8c00e3c57a4be4
#
_cell.length_a   1.000
_cell.length_b   1.000
_cell.length_c   1.000
_cell.angle_alpha   90.00
_cell.angle_beta   90.00
_cell.angle_gamma   90.00
#
_symmetry.space_group_name_H-M   'P 1'
#
loop_
_entity.id
_entity.type
_entity.pdbx_description
1 polymer ?
#
loop_
_entity_poly.entity_id
_entity_poly.type
_entity_poly.pdbx_seq_one_letter_code
_entity_poly.pdbx_strand_id
1 'polypeptide(L)' 'MAYWIVGGKYKNTEFKELQQGYKLERYGPFSSYDLAKKEWDLRSWKNVDDCFVRYEIVPHK' A
#
# COMPACT_ATOMS: atom_id res chain seq x y z
N MET A 1 -1.02 -6.78 -18.34
CA MET A 1 -0.42 -6.91 -17.02
C MET A 1 -1.07 -5.91 -16.08
N ALA A 2 -1.42 -6.34 -14.89
CA ALA A 2 -2.08 -5.46 -13.94
C ALA A 2 -1.20 -5.24 -12.71
N TYR A 3 -1.51 -4.20 -11.95
CA TYR A 3 -0.77 -3.86 -10.74
C TYR A 3 -1.73 -3.63 -9.59
N TRP A 4 -1.31 -4.01 -8.41
CA TRP A 4 -2.07 -3.80 -7.19
C TRP A 4 -1.28 -2.93 -6.23
N ILE A 5 -1.98 -2.16 -5.42
CA ILE A 5 -1.38 -1.49 -4.28
C ILE A 5 -1.78 -2.29 -3.04
N VAL A 6 -0.78 -2.73 -2.29
CA VAL A 6 -0.99 -3.54 -1.08
C VAL A 6 -0.30 -2.83 0.08
N GLY A 7 -0.99 -2.70 1.18
CA GLY A 7 -0.41 -2.07 2.35
C GLY A 7 -1.35 -2.02 3.53
N GLY A 8 -0.95 -1.26 4.53
CA GLY A 8 -1.73 -1.09 5.74
C GLY A 8 -0.88 -0.49 6.85
N LYS A 9 -1.44 -0.48 8.04
CA LYS A 9 -0.72 -0.01 9.22
C LYS A 9 -0.08 -1.18 9.92
N TYR A 10 1.24 -1.16 10.00
CA TYR A 10 2.03 -2.25 10.58
C TYR A 10 2.31 -2.01 12.07
N LYS A 11 2.59 -3.10 12.76
CA LYS A 11 2.86 -3.08 14.20
C LYS A 11 4.17 -2.37 14.53
N ASN A 12 5.15 -2.47 13.64
CA ASN A 12 6.47 -1.87 13.81
C ASN A 12 7.05 -1.48 12.46
N THR A 13 8.24 -0.88 12.47
CA THR A 13 8.89 -0.41 11.25
C THR A 13 9.50 -1.53 10.40
N GLU A 14 9.43 -2.78 10.83
CA GLU A 14 9.87 -3.92 10.03
C GLU A 14 8.86 -4.29 8.94
N PHE A 15 7.61 -3.81 9.06
CA PHE A 15 6.56 -4.01 8.08
C PHE A 15 6.24 -5.48 7.81
N LYS A 16 6.32 -6.31 8.83
CA LYS A 16 6.02 -7.74 8.72
C LYS A 16 4.67 -8.12 9.31
N GLU A 17 4.26 -7.44 10.38
CA GLU A 17 3.00 -7.73 11.04
C GLU A 17 2.13 -6.48 11.09
N LEU A 18 0.84 -6.66 10.80
CA LEU A 18 -0.12 -5.58 10.88
C LEU A 18 -0.43 -5.26 12.35
N GLN A 19 -0.70 -3.99 12.63
CA GLN A 19 -1.11 -3.58 13.94
C GLN A 19 -2.46 -4.20 14.28
N GLN A 20 -2.65 -4.55 15.55
CA GLN A 20 -3.89 -5.16 16.01
C GLN A 20 -5.10 -4.29 15.65
N GLY A 21 -6.11 -4.91 15.06
CA GLY A 21 -7.32 -4.21 14.62
C GLY A 21 -7.24 -3.67 13.20
N TYR A 22 -6.10 -3.79 12.54
CA TYR A 22 -5.92 -3.34 11.16
C TYR A 22 -5.79 -4.53 10.23
N LYS A 23 -6.30 -4.37 9.01
CA LYS A 23 -6.23 -5.40 7.97
C LYS A 23 -5.37 -4.94 6.83
N LEU A 24 -4.80 -5.89 6.10
CA LEU A 24 -4.09 -5.59 4.87
C LEU A 24 -5.07 -5.03 3.85
N GLU A 25 -4.72 -3.88 3.27
CA GLU A 25 -5.54 -3.21 2.27
C GLU A 25 -5.01 -3.51 0.88
N ARG A 26 -5.93 -3.66 -0.07
CA ARG A 26 -5.60 -3.87 -1.48
C ARG A 26 -6.42 -2.93 -2.32
N TYR A 27 -5.78 -2.35 -3.33
CA TYR A 27 -6.43 -1.45 -4.26
C TYR A 27 -6.05 -1.82 -5.68
N GLY A 28 -7.01 -1.80 -6.59
CA GLY A 28 -6.80 -2.15 -7.96
C GLY A 28 -7.80 -3.19 -8.46
N PRO A 29 -7.48 -3.94 -9.52
CA PRO A 29 -6.22 -3.85 -10.26
C PRO A 29 -6.14 -2.60 -11.15
N PHE A 30 -4.94 -2.09 -11.31
CA PHE A 30 -4.66 -0.97 -12.19
C PHE A 30 -4.08 -1.50 -13.51
N SER A 31 -4.49 -0.91 -14.62
CA SER A 31 -4.07 -1.40 -15.93
C SER A 31 -2.61 -1.05 -16.26
N SER A 32 -2.02 -0.09 -15.58
CA SER A 32 -0.63 0.28 -15.81
C SER A 32 0.06 0.65 -14.50
N TYR A 33 1.38 0.60 -14.52
CA TYR A 33 2.19 1.00 -13.38
C TYR A 33 1.98 2.48 -13.04
N ASP A 34 1.85 3.33 -14.05
CA ASP A 34 1.66 4.76 -13.84
C ASP A 34 0.38 5.06 -13.07
N LEU A 35 -0.70 4.36 -13.40
CA LEU A 35 -1.96 4.52 -12.67
C LEU A 35 -1.83 4.06 -11.22
N ALA A 36 -1.18 2.93 -11.03
CA ALA A 36 -0.93 2.42 -9.68
C ALA A 36 -0.08 3.40 -8.87
N LYS A 37 0.94 3.98 -9.50
CA LYS A 37 1.81 4.93 -8.83
C LYS A 37 1.10 6.21 -8.43
N LYS A 38 0.18 6.70 -9.24
CA LYS A 38 -0.61 7.87 -8.88
C LYS A 38 -1.43 7.62 -7.63
N GLU A 39 -2.07 6.48 -7.56
CA GLU A 39 -2.85 6.10 -6.37
C GLU A 39 -1.94 5.88 -5.17
N TRP A 40 -0.80 5.25 -5.38
CA TRP A 40 0.20 5.03 -4.35
C TRP A 40 0.69 6.35 -3.75
N ASP A 41 1.01 7.33 -4.60
CA ASP A 41 1.44 8.65 -4.16
C ASP A 41 0.36 9.32 -3.31
N LEU A 42 -0.88 9.27 -3.76
CA LEU A 42 -1.99 9.88 -3.04
C LEU A 42 -2.16 9.29 -1.65
N ARG A 43 -2.08 7.97 -1.54
CA ARG A 43 -2.23 7.29 -0.25
C ARG A 43 -1.03 7.50 0.66
N SER A 44 0.15 7.54 0.09
CA SER A 44 1.38 7.81 0.85
C SER A 44 1.35 9.23 1.44
N TRP A 45 0.87 10.19 0.67
CA TRP A 45 0.73 11.56 1.17
C TRP A 45 -0.25 11.66 2.34
N LYS A 46 -1.36 10.95 2.28
CA LYS A 46 -2.35 10.97 3.35
C LYS A 46 -1.81 10.42 4.67
N ASN A 47 -0.80 9.56 4.61
CA ASN A 47 -0.24 8.91 5.77
C ASN A 47 1.23 9.26 6.00
N VAL A 48 1.67 10.39 5.48
CA VAL A 48 3.08 10.80 5.54
C VAL A 48 3.60 10.94 6.98
N ASP A 49 2.73 11.29 7.91
CA ASP A 49 3.10 11.48 9.32
C ASP A 49 3.07 10.18 10.13
N ASP A 50 2.65 9.08 9.53
CA ASP A 50 2.56 7.80 10.22
C ASP A 50 3.60 6.83 9.67
N CYS A 51 4.69 6.64 10.42
CA CYS A 51 5.80 5.79 9.98
C CYS A 51 5.46 4.29 9.99
N PHE A 52 4.32 3.91 10.55
CA PHE A 52 3.88 2.51 10.59
C PHE A 52 3.01 2.14 9.40
N VAL A 53 2.58 3.12 8.61
CA VAL A 53 1.78 2.87 7.41
C VAL A 53 2.69 2.75 6.20
N ARG A 54 2.50 1.69 5.42
CA ARG A 54 3.28 1.47 4.21
C ARG A 54 2.42 0.84 3.13
N TYR A 55 2.60 1.30 1.90
CA TYR A 55 1.97 0.74 0.72
C TYR A 55 3.02 0.35 -0.30
N GLU A 56 2.76 -0.72 -1.03
CA GLU A 56 3.65 -1.22 -2.07
C GLU A 56 2.87 -1.50 -3.34
N ILE A 57 3.52 -1.28 -4.48
CA ILE A 57 2.94 -1.62 -5.78
C ILE A 57 3.47 -3.00 -6.14
N VAL A 58 2.56 -3.96 -6.36
CA VAL A 58 2.93 -5.33 -6.72
C VAL A 58 2.30 -5.70 -8.06
N PRO A 59 3.05 -6.39 -8.92
CA PRO A 59 2.49 -6.85 -10.19
C PRO A 59 1.53 -8.01 -9.96
N HIS A 60 0.47 -8.04 -10.76
CA HIS A 60 -0.48 -9.14 -10.78
C HIS A 60 -0.16 -10.03 -11.96
N LYS A 61 0.02 -11.30 -11.70
CA LYS A 61 0.27 -12.27 -12.74
C LYS A 61 -1.03 -12.87 -13.27
#